data_addac6d82ffcfa5b8fbd399638a68f6d
#
_entry.id   addac6d82ffcfa5b8fbd399638a68f6d
#
_cell.length_a   1.000
_cell.length_b   1.000
_cell.length_c   1.000
_cell.angle_alpha   90.00
_cell.angle_beta   90.00
_cell.angle_gamma   90.00
#
_symmetry.space_group_name_H-M   'P 1'
#
loop_
_entity.id
_entity.type
_entity.pdbx_description
1 polymer ?
#
loop_
_entity_poly.entity_id
_entity_poly.type
_entity_poly.pdbx_seq_one_letter_code
_entity_poly.pdbx_strand_id
1 'polypeptide(L)'
;LNAPMEGIATPELVAAVSEAGGLGVIPAAGLAPDEIRAFAARVKELTQKPFAVNLAVPVDAPADAAERFERFGDAVSRLLEELELPAGEGASYAERYDLEGCTRPDFSEQFDAALEVRPAAVISSFGGFREPEEEKLAELGIVNIGTATTLREAKVLRAAGCGAVIVQGAEAAGPRLSFEDPEDALVG
;
A
#
# COMPACT_ATOMS: atom_id res chain seq x y z
N LEU A 1 -3.76 -3.78 14.27
CA LEU A 1 -3.07 -4.03 13.02
C LEU A 1 -1.60 -3.63 13.13
N ASN A 2 -0.68 -4.34 12.46
CA ASN A 2 0.63 -3.77 12.15
C ASN A 2 0.54 -2.89 10.90
N ALA A 3 1.40 -1.89 10.80
CA ALA A 3 1.56 -1.16 9.56
C ALA A 3 2.17 -2.07 8.46
N PRO A 4 1.66 -2.04 7.22
CA PRO A 4 2.20 -2.83 6.12
C PRO A 4 3.47 -2.18 5.55
N MET A 5 4.60 -2.40 6.21
CA MET A 5 5.90 -1.83 5.83
C MET A 5 6.75 -2.89 5.11
N GLU A 6 7.05 -2.66 3.84
CA GLU A 6 7.93 -3.54 3.06
C GLU A 6 9.31 -3.65 3.71
N GLY A 7 9.86 -4.86 3.71
CA GLY A 7 11.16 -5.16 4.34
C GLY A 7 11.19 -5.15 5.87
N ILE A 8 10.13 -4.65 6.53
CA ILE A 8 10.03 -4.59 8.00
C ILE A 8 8.95 -5.53 8.53
N ALA A 9 7.77 -5.54 7.93
CA ALA A 9 6.69 -6.46 8.29
C ALA A 9 7.00 -7.85 7.72
N THR A 10 7.75 -8.66 8.50
CA THR A 10 8.10 -10.04 8.15
C THR A 10 6.94 -11.01 8.47
N PRO A 11 6.94 -12.24 7.93
CA PRO A 11 5.95 -13.26 8.29
C PRO A 11 5.86 -13.51 9.79
N GLU A 12 6.99 -13.44 10.51
CA GLU A 12 7.07 -13.61 11.95
C GLU A 12 6.34 -12.47 12.68
N LEU A 13 6.51 -11.21 12.24
CA LEU A 13 5.81 -10.08 12.82
C LEU A 13 4.30 -10.17 12.56
N VAL A 14 3.90 -10.50 11.32
CA VAL A 14 2.48 -10.69 10.95
C VAL A 14 1.83 -11.75 11.81
N ALA A 15 2.48 -12.90 11.96
CA ALA A 15 2.00 -14.00 12.82
C ALA A 15 1.92 -13.59 14.28
N ALA A 16 2.95 -12.92 14.82
CA ALA A 16 2.97 -12.48 16.22
C ALA A 16 1.84 -11.49 16.54
N VAL A 17 1.55 -10.56 15.63
CA VAL A 17 0.41 -9.63 15.79
C VAL A 17 -0.92 -10.39 15.81
N SER A 18 -1.09 -11.37 14.94
CA SER A 18 -2.29 -12.21 14.91
C SER A 18 -2.44 -13.06 16.17
N GLU A 19 -1.36 -13.67 16.67
CA GLU A 19 -1.36 -14.46 17.92
C GLU A 19 -1.66 -13.59 19.15
N ALA A 20 -1.22 -12.33 19.14
CA ALA A 20 -1.55 -11.36 20.19
C ALA A 20 -3.01 -10.87 20.18
N GLY A 21 -3.86 -11.40 19.29
CA GLY A 21 -5.27 -11.02 19.17
C GLY A 21 -5.51 -9.80 18.27
N GLY A 22 -4.48 -9.34 17.56
CA GLY A 22 -4.61 -8.34 16.50
C GLY A 22 -4.94 -8.96 15.14
N LEU A 23 -4.81 -8.17 14.09
CA LEU A 23 -4.85 -8.65 12.70
C LEU A 23 -3.51 -8.33 12.05
N GLY A 24 -2.69 -9.35 11.81
CA GLY A 24 -1.41 -9.20 11.13
C GLY A 24 -1.62 -8.87 9.66
N VAL A 25 -0.82 -7.96 9.11
CA VAL A 25 -1.00 -7.45 7.74
C VAL A 25 0.24 -7.74 6.90
N ILE A 26 0.06 -8.45 5.79
CA ILE A 26 1.08 -8.72 4.79
C ILE A 26 1.24 -7.47 3.90
N PRO A 27 2.46 -6.91 3.74
CA PRO A 27 2.71 -5.73 2.91
C PRO A 27 2.90 -6.14 1.44
N ALA A 28 1.81 -6.34 0.71
CA ALA A 28 1.86 -6.93 -0.64
C ALA A 28 1.92 -5.89 -1.78
N ALA A 29 1.96 -4.60 -1.48
CA ALA A 29 1.90 -3.55 -2.51
C ALA A 29 3.03 -3.62 -3.56
N GLY A 30 4.24 -4.03 -3.15
CA GLY A 30 5.40 -4.21 -4.03
C GLY A 30 5.74 -5.67 -4.36
N LEU A 31 5.01 -6.64 -3.81
CA LEU A 31 5.32 -8.06 -3.98
C LEU A 31 4.75 -8.61 -5.29
N ALA A 32 5.53 -9.44 -5.98
CA ALA A 32 5.03 -10.26 -7.09
C ALA A 32 4.00 -11.29 -6.58
N PRO A 33 3.09 -11.79 -7.44
CA PRO A 33 2.07 -12.77 -7.05
C PRO A 33 2.62 -14.00 -6.32
N ASP A 34 3.75 -14.54 -6.77
CA ASP A 34 4.39 -15.69 -6.13
C ASP A 34 5.01 -15.36 -4.77
N GLU A 35 5.50 -14.14 -4.61
CA GLU A 35 6.01 -13.65 -3.32
C GLU A 35 4.87 -13.48 -2.30
N ILE A 36 3.68 -13.01 -2.74
CA ILE A 36 2.48 -12.95 -1.89
C ILE A 36 2.11 -14.35 -1.40
N ARG A 37 2.10 -15.34 -2.30
CA ARG A 37 1.80 -16.74 -1.95
C ARG A 37 2.82 -17.30 -0.97
N ALA A 38 4.11 -17.09 -1.23
CA ALA A 38 5.20 -17.56 -0.37
C ALA A 38 5.14 -16.90 1.02
N PHE A 39 4.91 -15.60 1.09
CA PHE A 39 4.78 -14.87 2.35
C PHE A 39 3.60 -15.41 3.18
N ALA A 40 2.43 -15.54 2.55
CA ALA A 40 1.23 -16.05 3.22
C ALA A 40 1.40 -17.52 3.66
N ALA A 41 2.07 -18.36 2.87
CA ALA A 41 2.41 -19.73 3.26
C ALA A 41 3.24 -19.73 4.55
N ARG A 42 4.27 -18.87 4.63
CA ARG A 42 5.09 -18.75 5.82
C ARG A 42 4.31 -18.25 7.04
N VAL A 43 3.40 -17.27 6.86
CA VAL A 43 2.51 -16.84 7.95
C VAL A 43 1.64 -17.99 8.46
N LYS A 44 1.07 -18.79 7.55
CA LYS A 44 0.22 -19.95 7.92
C LYS A 44 0.96 -21.08 8.62
N GLU A 45 2.28 -21.22 8.40
CA GLU A 45 3.12 -22.14 9.18
C GLU A 45 3.29 -21.65 10.64
N LEU A 46 3.28 -20.34 10.86
CA LEU A 46 3.56 -19.73 12.15
C LEU A 46 2.30 -19.50 12.99
N THR A 47 1.13 -19.36 12.35
CA THR A 47 -0.14 -19.08 13.05
C THR A 47 -1.34 -19.65 12.32
N GLN A 48 -2.38 -20.01 13.08
CA GLN A 48 -3.72 -20.34 12.56
C GLN A 48 -4.70 -19.16 12.74
N LYS A 49 -4.22 -18.03 13.24
CA LYS A 49 -5.04 -16.84 13.46
C LYS A 49 -5.25 -16.06 12.13
N PRO A 50 -6.32 -15.26 12.05
CA PRO A 50 -6.59 -14.48 10.86
C PRO A 50 -5.49 -13.46 10.59
N PHE A 51 -5.23 -13.21 9.29
CA PHE A 51 -4.36 -12.15 8.79
C PHE A 51 -5.03 -11.41 7.64
N ALA A 52 -4.48 -10.28 7.26
CA ALA A 52 -4.89 -9.47 6.12
C ALA A 52 -3.76 -9.33 5.09
N VAL A 53 -4.14 -8.97 3.87
CA VAL A 53 -3.20 -8.58 2.80
C VAL A 53 -3.45 -7.13 2.42
N ASN A 54 -2.42 -6.30 2.38
CA ASN A 54 -2.51 -4.91 1.92
C ASN A 54 -2.03 -4.80 0.47
N LEU A 55 -2.87 -4.20 -0.36
CA LEU A 55 -2.60 -3.91 -1.77
C LEU A 55 -2.69 -2.40 -2.04
N ALA A 56 -1.88 -1.93 -2.98
CA ALA A 56 -1.98 -0.57 -3.49
C ALA A 56 -2.88 -0.56 -4.73
N VAL A 57 -4.02 0.12 -4.63
CA VAL A 57 -4.91 0.30 -5.78
C VAL A 57 -4.22 1.21 -6.81
N PRO A 58 -4.22 0.84 -8.09
CA PRO A 58 -3.64 1.68 -9.13
C PRO A 58 -4.31 3.04 -9.18
N VAL A 59 -3.50 4.09 -9.15
CA VAL A 59 -3.94 5.48 -9.35
C VAL A 59 -3.41 5.93 -10.69
N ASP A 60 -4.26 6.56 -11.49
CA ASP A 60 -3.83 7.13 -12.77
C ASP A 60 -2.79 8.23 -12.51
N ALA A 61 -1.63 8.10 -13.14
CA ALA A 61 -0.62 9.12 -13.04
C ALA A 61 -1.13 10.42 -13.69
N PRO A 62 -0.94 11.60 -13.06
CA PRO A 62 -1.30 12.86 -13.68
C PRO A 62 -0.51 13.06 -14.98
N ALA A 63 -1.09 13.78 -15.95
CA ALA A 63 -0.47 13.97 -17.26
C ALA A 63 0.92 14.64 -17.19
N ASP A 64 1.19 15.39 -16.14
CA ASP A 64 2.47 16.08 -15.87
C ASP A 64 3.37 15.31 -14.85
N ALA A 65 3.10 14.03 -14.61
CA ALA A 65 3.83 13.24 -13.62
C ALA A 65 5.34 13.23 -13.86
N ALA A 66 5.78 13.06 -15.11
CA ALA A 66 7.20 13.06 -15.47
C ALA A 66 7.87 14.40 -15.15
N GLU A 67 7.25 15.52 -15.53
CA GLU A 67 7.77 16.87 -15.23
C GLU A 67 7.84 17.12 -13.72
N ARG A 68 6.82 16.72 -12.97
CA ARG A 68 6.81 16.82 -11.49
C ARG A 68 7.93 16.01 -10.87
N PHE A 69 8.17 14.81 -11.39
CA PHE A 69 9.22 13.95 -10.90
C PHE A 69 10.62 14.52 -11.14
N GLU A 70 10.88 15.07 -12.33
CA GLU A 70 12.14 15.77 -12.63
C GLU A 70 12.34 16.97 -11.70
N ARG A 71 11.33 17.81 -11.54
CA ARG A 71 11.39 18.97 -10.63
C ARG A 71 11.64 18.58 -9.19
N PHE A 72 11.05 17.46 -8.74
CA PHE A 72 11.29 16.92 -7.41
C PHE A 72 12.74 16.43 -7.28
N GLY A 73 13.24 15.70 -8.27
CA GLY A 73 14.61 15.22 -8.33
C GLY A 73 15.65 16.37 -8.26
N ASP A 74 15.40 17.45 -9.00
CA ASP A 74 16.23 18.65 -8.96
C ASP A 74 16.21 19.35 -7.59
N ALA A 75 15.04 19.38 -6.94
CA ALA A 75 14.90 19.97 -5.61
C ALA A 75 15.63 19.15 -4.56
N VAL A 76 15.55 17.82 -4.62
CA VAL A 76 16.27 16.90 -3.73
C VAL A 76 17.77 17.03 -3.95
N SER A 77 18.24 17.08 -5.19
CA SER A 77 19.67 17.22 -5.50
C SER A 77 20.24 18.49 -4.90
N ARG A 78 19.56 19.63 -5.07
CA ARG A 78 19.95 20.91 -4.46
C ARG A 78 20.00 20.85 -2.93
N LEU A 79 19.00 20.20 -2.31
CA LEU A 79 18.95 20.04 -0.86
C LEU A 79 20.14 19.19 -0.34
N LEU A 80 20.49 18.13 -1.06
CA LEU A 80 21.63 17.29 -0.71
C LEU A 80 22.96 18.07 -0.81
N GLU A 81 23.12 18.92 -1.84
CA GLU A 81 24.25 19.82 -2.00
C GLU A 81 24.34 20.82 -0.83
N GLU A 82 23.24 21.48 -0.48
CA GLU A 82 23.15 22.44 0.63
C GLU A 82 23.49 21.80 1.99
N LEU A 83 23.13 20.54 2.17
CA LEU A 83 23.39 19.79 3.41
C LEU A 83 24.75 19.08 3.41
N GLU A 84 25.58 19.27 2.37
CA GLU A 84 26.87 18.58 2.18
C GLU A 84 26.75 17.03 2.31
N LEU A 85 25.56 16.49 1.96
CA LEU A 85 25.33 15.06 1.98
C LEU A 85 25.77 14.44 0.65
N PRO A 86 26.39 13.23 0.67
CA PRO A 86 26.80 12.60 -0.57
C PRO A 86 25.58 12.33 -1.44
N ALA A 87 25.46 13.05 -2.54
CA ALA A 87 24.70 12.58 -3.67
C ALA A 87 25.37 11.27 -4.09
N GLY A 88 24.71 10.12 -3.88
CA GLY A 88 25.34 8.84 -4.16
C GLY A 88 25.92 8.80 -5.57
N GLU A 89 26.95 8.02 -5.78
CA GLU A 89 27.79 8.04 -6.97
C GLU A 89 27.00 7.96 -8.29
N GLY A 90 27.10 8.99 -9.11
CA GLY A 90 27.02 8.88 -10.56
C GLY A 90 25.67 9.03 -11.25
N ALA A 91 24.53 9.07 -10.57
CA ALA A 91 23.24 9.24 -11.24
C ALA A 91 22.43 10.38 -10.60
N SER A 92 21.74 11.15 -11.42
CA SER A 92 20.70 12.07 -10.94
C SER A 92 19.62 11.30 -10.17
N TYR A 93 18.85 11.97 -9.33
CA TYR A 93 17.74 11.33 -8.61
C TYR A 93 16.75 10.63 -9.57
N ALA A 94 16.51 11.25 -10.74
CA ALA A 94 15.67 10.70 -11.79
C ALA A 94 16.23 9.41 -12.41
N GLU A 95 17.56 9.32 -12.60
CA GLU A 95 18.23 8.11 -13.13
C GLU A 95 18.26 6.95 -12.13
N ARG A 96 18.21 7.23 -10.83
CA ARG A 96 18.11 6.18 -9.79
C ARG A 96 16.72 5.63 -9.60
N TYR A 97 15.73 6.46 -9.81
CA TYR A 97 14.33 6.12 -9.71
C TYR A 97 13.70 6.17 -11.10
N ASP A 98 14.21 5.31 -11.97
CA ASP A 98 13.65 5.09 -13.29
C ASP A 98 12.15 4.74 -13.17
N LEU A 99 11.29 5.69 -13.55
CA LEU A 99 9.84 5.49 -13.53
C LEU A 99 9.41 4.39 -14.51
N GLU A 100 10.18 4.16 -15.59
CA GLU A 100 9.93 3.09 -16.54
C GLU A 100 10.43 1.73 -16.01
N GLY A 101 11.51 1.71 -15.21
CA GLY A 101 12.04 0.52 -14.54
C GLY A 101 11.33 0.19 -13.23
N CYS A 102 10.56 1.11 -12.67
CA CYS A 102 9.72 0.88 -11.48
C CYS A 102 8.41 0.17 -11.87
N THR A 103 8.52 -0.96 -12.55
CA THR A 103 7.36 -1.80 -12.89
C THR A 103 6.79 -2.39 -11.61
N ARG A 104 5.70 -1.82 -11.13
CA ARG A 104 4.89 -2.49 -10.12
C ARG A 104 4.33 -3.77 -10.73
N PRO A 105 4.24 -4.84 -9.94
CA PRO A 105 3.54 -6.05 -10.38
C PRO A 105 2.11 -5.70 -10.84
N ASP A 106 1.59 -6.47 -11.78
CA ASP A 106 0.22 -6.28 -12.26
C ASP A 106 -0.77 -6.41 -11.11
N PHE A 107 -1.60 -5.39 -10.92
CA PHE A 107 -2.55 -5.34 -9.81
C PHE A 107 -3.57 -6.47 -9.85
N SER A 108 -4.05 -6.85 -11.04
CA SER A 108 -5.03 -7.94 -11.17
C SER A 108 -4.42 -9.27 -10.74
N GLU A 109 -3.16 -9.52 -11.11
CA GLU A 109 -2.44 -10.73 -10.70
C GLU A 109 -2.13 -10.73 -9.19
N GLN A 110 -1.75 -9.56 -8.62
CA GLN A 110 -1.59 -9.41 -7.17
C GLN A 110 -2.90 -9.65 -6.42
N PHE A 111 -4.00 -9.09 -6.93
CA PHE A 111 -5.31 -9.24 -6.32
C PHE A 111 -5.78 -10.70 -6.34
N ASP A 112 -5.63 -11.39 -7.48
CA ASP A 112 -5.97 -12.80 -7.57
C ASP A 112 -5.10 -13.66 -6.63
N ALA A 113 -3.78 -13.40 -6.52
CA ALA A 113 -2.91 -14.06 -5.56
C ALA A 113 -3.32 -13.78 -4.10
N ALA A 114 -3.76 -12.56 -3.79
CA ALA A 114 -4.28 -12.23 -2.48
C ALA A 114 -5.57 -12.98 -2.14
N LEU A 115 -6.46 -13.20 -3.11
CA LEU A 115 -7.67 -14.01 -2.93
C LEU A 115 -7.34 -15.50 -2.72
N GLU A 116 -6.39 -16.04 -3.47
CA GLU A 116 -5.96 -17.45 -3.37
C GLU A 116 -5.46 -17.80 -1.97
N VAL A 117 -4.75 -16.89 -1.31
CA VAL A 117 -4.23 -17.14 0.04
C VAL A 117 -5.29 -17.05 1.13
N ARG A 118 -6.54 -16.74 0.79
CA ARG A 118 -7.69 -16.73 1.71
C ARG A 118 -7.43 -15.96 3.00
N PRO A 119 -7.10 -14.67 2.93
CA PRO A 119 -6.97 -13.82 4.12
C PRO A 119 -8.34 -13.55 4.74
N ALA A 120 -8.37 -13.12 6.00
CA ALA A 120 -9.61 -12.65 6.63
C ALA A 120 -10.08 -11.29 6.07
N ALA A 121 -9.12 -10.48 5.62
CA ALA A 121 -9.40 -9.19 5.01
C ALA A 121 -8.37 -8.85 3.92
N VAL A 122 -8.79 -8.02 2.94
CA VAL A 122 -7.89 -7.32 2.03
C VAL A 122 -8.03 -5.84 2.29
N ILE A 123 -6.87 -5.16 2.41
CA ILE A 123 -6.79 -3.73 2.72
C ILE A 123 -6.37 -2.99 1.46
N SER A 124 -7.13 -1.98 1.06
CA SER A 124 -6.78 -1.10 -0.03
C SER A 124 -6.07 0.17 0.45
N SER A 125 -4.99 0.53 -0.22
CA SER A 125 -4.29 1.81 -0.10
C SER A 125 -4.43 2.59 -1.39
N PHE A 126 -4.49 3.93 -1.33
CA PHE A 126 -4.66 4.83 -2.47
C PHE A 126 -6.00 4.69 -3.20
N GLY A 127 -7.06 4.34 -2.50
CA GLY A 127 -8.43 4.23 -3.04
C GLY A 127 -9.16 2.98 -2.56
N GLY A 128 -10.39 2.83 -3.03
CA GLY A 128 -11.21 1.63 -2.86
C GLY A 128 -11.03 0.66 -4.03
N PHE A 129 -11.37 -0.59 -3.82
CA PHE A 129 -11.50 -1.55 -4.90
C PHE A 129 -12.68 -1.16 -5.80
N ARG A 130 -12.66 -1.58 -7.06
CA ARG A 130 -13.75 -1.39 -8.01
C ARG A 130 -14.80 -2.48 -7.80
N GLU A 131 -15.99 -2.28 -8.35
CA GLU A 131 -17.11 -3.21 -8.23
C GLU A 131 -16.75 -4.70 -8.51
N PRO A 132 -15.98 -5.06 -9.55
CA PRO A 132 -15.61 -6.46 -9.79
C PRO A 132 -14.74 -7.08 -8.68
N GLU A 133 -13.82 -6.31 -8.10
CA GLU A 133 -12.99 -6.77 -7.00
C GLU A 133 -13.80 -6.90 -5.70
N GLU A 134 -14.73 -5.96 -5.46
CA GLU A 134 -15.62 -5.98 -4.29
C GLU A 134 -16.56 -7.17 -4.32
N GLU A 135 -17.14 -7.50 -5.49
CA GLU A 135 -17.97 -8.68 -5.69
C GLU A 135 -17.19 -9.96 -5.36
N LYS A 136 -15.96 -10.11 -5.88
CA LYS A 136 -15.09 -11.27 -5.58
C LYS A 136 -14.80 -11.40 -4.08
N LEU A 137 -14.49 -10.28 -3.39
CA LEU A 137 -14.26 -10.28 -1.94
C LEU A 137 -15.49 -10.74 -1.19
N ALA A 138 -16.66 -10.22 -1.54
CA ALA A 138 -17.93 -10.55 -0.92
C ALA A 138 -18.32 -12.03 -1.12
N GLU A 139 -18.17 -12.57 -2.34
CA GLU A 139 -18.40 -13.99 -2.65
C GLU A 139 -17.51 -14.92 -1.81
N LEU A 140 -16.28 -14.51 -1.54
CA LEU A 140 -15.31 -15.28 -0.76
C LEU A 140 -15.43 -15.06 0.75
N GLY A 141 -16.29 -14.13 1.20
CA GLY A 141 -16.44 -13.76 2.60
C GLY A 141 -15.21 -13.03 3.16
N ILE A 142 -14.40 -12.41 2.30
CA ILE A 142 -13.21 -11.66 2.68
C ILE A 142 -13.62 -10.20 2.96
N VAL A 143 -13.22 -9.66 4.11
CA VAL A 143 -13.57 -8.30 4.49
C VAL A 143 -12.77 -7.30 3.65
N ASN A 144 -13.47 -6.38 2.98
CA ASN A 144 -12.86 -5.22 2.33
C ASN A 144 -12.61 -4.12 3.36
N ILE A 145 -11.35 -3.67 3.49
CA ILE A 145 -10.94 -2.57 4.39
C ILE A 145 -10.26 -1.50 3.56
N GLY A 146 -10.80 -0.27 3.56
CA GLY A 146 -10.19 0.86 2.88
C GLY A 146 -9.32 1.71 3.81
N THR A 147 -8.33 2.44 3.25
CA THR A 147 -7.54 3.41 4.00
C THR A 147 -7.90 4.83 3.56
N ALA A 148 -8.25 5.68 4.52
CA ALA A 148 -8.66 7.06 4.32
C ALA A 148 -7.75 8.03 5.09
N THR A 149 -7.46 9.17 4.50
CA THR A 149 -6.71 10.28 5.10
C THR A 149 -7.57 11.49 5.40
N THR A 150 -8.79 11.51 4.87
CA THR A 150 -9.77 12.58 5.07
C THR A 150 -11.16 12.00 5.35
N LEU A 151 -12.04 12.82 5.91
CA LEU A 151 -13.45 12.44 6.11
C LEU A 151 -14.17 12.19 4.77
N ARG A 152 -13.79 12.90 3.71
CA ARG A 152 -14.34 12.74 2.38
C ARG A 152 -14.01 11.36 1.82
N GLU A 153 -12.73 10.96 1.88
CA GLU A 153 -12.27 9.64 1.49
C GLU A 153 -12.97 8.52 2.28
N ALA A 154 -13.11 8.68 3.60
CA ALA A 154 -13.82 7.70 4.42
C ALA A 154 -15.29 7.52 4.00
N LYS A 155 -15.97 8.61 3.57
CA LYS A 155 -17.35 8.53 3.03
C LYS A 155 -17.38 7.83 1.68
N VAL A 156 -16.39 8.07 0.80
CA VAL A 156 -16.26 7.40 -0.49
C VAL A 156 -16.08 5.90 -0.28
N LEU A 157 -15.13 5.49 0.55
CA LEU A 157 -14.88 4.08 0.86
C LEU A 157 -16.09 3.38 1.47
N ARG A 158 -16.82 4.06 2.35
CA ARG A 158 -18.06 3.52 2.91
C ARG A 158 -19.13 3.34 1.84
N ALA A 159 -19.28 4.30 0.93
CA ALA A 159 -20.24 4.21 -0.18
C ALA A 159 -19.87 3.11 -1.17
N ALA A 160 -18.58 2.83 -1.33
CA ALA A 160 -18.03 1.73 -2.12
C ALA A 160 -18.09 0.35 -1.42
N GLY A 161 -18.76 0.22 -0.28
CA GLY A 161 -19.00 -1.08 0.35
C GLY A 161 -17.89 -1.58 1.30
N CYS A 162 -16.90 -0.75 1.64
CA CYS A 162 -15.88 -1.16 2.62
C CYS A 162 -16.53 -1.52 3.97
N GLY A 163 -16.21 -2.72 4.48
CA GLY A 163 -16.69 -3.22 5.77
C GLY A 163 -16.03 -2.51 6.97
N ALA A 164 -14.83 -1.93 6.77
CA ALA A 164 -14.12 -1.12 7.73
C ALA A 164 -13.24 -0.07 7.03
N VAL A 165 -12.84 0.96 7.76
CA VAL A 165 -11.94 2.01 7.27
C VAL A 165 -10.81 2.23 8.27
N ILE A 166 -9.58 2.18 7.79
CA ILE A 166 -8.39 2.62 8.51
C ILE A 166 -8.25 4.12 8.29
N VAL A 167 -8.11 4.89 9.36
CA VAL A 167 -7.89 6.34 9.28
C VAL A 167 -6.40 6.63 9.50
N GLN A 168 -5.77 7.27 8.52
CA GLN A 168 -4.38 7.70 8.60
C GLN A 168 -4.33 9.18 9.00
N GLY A 169 -3.79 9.47 10.19
CA GLY A 169 -3.54 10.84 10.64
C GLY A 169 -2.39 11.50 9.90
N ALA A 170 -2.30 12.83 9.95
CA ALA A 170 -1.22 13.60 9.32
C ALA A 170 0.16 13.31 9.95
N GLU A 171 0.17 12.88 11.20
CA GLU A 171 1.36 12.50 11.98
C GLU A 171 1.91 11.11 11.66
N ALA A 172 1.17 10.29 10.89
CA ALA A 172 1.60 8.95 10.54
C ALA A 172 2.84 9.00 9.64
N ALA A 173 3.86 8.24 9.99
CA ALA A 173 5.06 8.08 9.16
C ALA A 173 4.76 7.29 7.88
N GLY A 174 5.59 7.51 6.85
CA GLY A 174 5.45 6.86 5.54
C GLY A 174 4.67 7.69 4.54
N PRO A 175 4.30 7.10 3.40
CA PRO A 175 3.55 7.81 2.37
C PRO A 175 2.13 8.13 2.84
N ARG A 176 1.64 9.31 2.47
CA ARG A 176 0.24 9.66 2.63
C ARG A 176 -0.59 8.89 1.61
N LEU A 177 -1.55 8.13 2.07
CA LEU A 177 -2.36 7.23 1.23
C LEU A 177 -3.61 7.93 0.65
N SER A 178 -3.54 9.24 0.44
CA SER A 178 -4.63 10.04 -0.13
C SER A 178 -4.92 9.66 -1.57
N PHE A 179 -6.20 9.66 -1.95
CA PHE A 179 -6.66 9.33 -3.31
C PHE A 179 -7.71 10.31 -3.85
N GLU A 180 -8.20 11.22 -3.01
CA GLU A 180 -9.02 12.34 -3.41
C GLU A 180 -8.13 13.59 -3.54
N ASP A 181 -8.60 14.78 -3.29
CA ASP A 181 -7.84 16.00 -3.49
C ASP A 181 -6.64 16.09 -2.53
N PRO A 182 -5.39 16.18 -3.04
CA PRO A 182 -4.21 16.29 -2.19
C PRO A 182 -4.16 17.59 -1.36
N GLU A 183 -4.88 18.65 -1.74
CA GLU A 183 -4.93 19.90 -0.97
C GLU A 183 -5.74 19.72 0.34
N ASP A 184 -6.79 18.90 0.32
CA ASP A 184 -7.56 18.56 1.53
C ASP A 184 -6.82 17.60 2.46
N ALA A 185 -5.77 16.95 1.99
CA ALA A 185 -4.99 15.97 2.76
C ALA A 185 -4.08 16.58 3.84
N LEU A 186 -3.94 17.89 3.88
CA LEU A 186 -3.09 18.61 4.85
C LEU A 186 -3.85 19.08 6.08
N VAL A 187 -5.16 18.89 6.13
CA VAL A 187 -6.00 19.25 7.26
C VAL A 187 -6.11 18.03 8.18
N GLY A 188 -5.24 17.99 9.16
CA GLY A 188 -5.27 17.00 10.25
C GLY A 188 -6.07 17.45 11.42
#